data_b89c7598689edbb874a1f1a10763ebd9
#
_entry.id   b89c7598689edbb874a1f1a10763ebd9
#
_cell.length_a   1.000
_cell.length_b   1.000
_cell.length_c   1.000
_cell.angle_alpha   90.00
_cell.angle_beta   90.00
_cell.angle_gamma   90.00
#
_symmetry.space_group_name_H-M   'P 1'
#
loop_
_entity.id
_entity.type
_entity.pdbx_description
1 polymer ?
#
loop_
_entity_poly.entity_id
_entity_poly.type
_entity_poly.pdbx_seq_one_letter_code
_entity_poly.pdbx_strand_id
1 'polypeptide(L)'
;PLAAPAGVAGKLETIEVISAILGENDRVAAHNRGHFDGHGVLALNLMSSPGAGKTALLEATIRALDGRLRVAVVEGDLATENDAERIRACGVPAVQITTGNACHLDATMVHDAVHDLPLAGLDVLFIENVGNLVCPASFDLGQHRNITLLSVPEGDDKPAKYPVMFRAADLCLITKTDLLAYITEFTTARARDSLR
;
A
#
# COMPACT_ATOMS: atom_id res chain seq x y z
N PRO A 1 -31.81 33.99 16.35
CA PRO A 1 -31.00 32.94 15.74
C PRO A 1 -29.71 32.80 16.56
N LEU A 2 -29.60 31.71 17.29
CA LEU A 2 -28.40 31.38 18.08
C LEU A 2 -27.30 31.02 17.08
N ALA A 3 -26.20 31.76 17.05
CA ALA A 3 -25.01 31.44 16.28
C ALA A 3 -24.42 30.14 16.87
N ALA A 4 -24.07 29.18 15.99
CA ALA A 4 -23.39 27.95 16.39
C ALA A 4 -22.06 28.30 17.07
N PRO A 5 -21.64 27.59 18.13
CA PRO A 5 -20.36 27.83 18.78
C PRO A 5 -19.19 27.65 17.80
N ALA A 6 -18.24 28.57 17.79
CA ALA A 6 -17.12 28.65 16.84
C ALA A 6 -16.32 27.33 16.64
N GLY A 7 -16.29 26.45 17.62
CA GLY A 7 -15.64 25.13 17.53
C GLY A 7 -16.39 24.11 16.68
N VAL A 8 -17.68 24.28 16.41
CA VAL A 8 -18.49 23.37 15.59
C VAL A 8 -18.36 23.76 14.11
N ALA A 9 -18.31 25.05 13.80
CA ALA A 9 -18.12 25.55 12.43
C ALA A 9 -16.77 25.09 11.85
N GLY A 10 -15.67 25.25 12.60
CA GLY A 10 -14.34 24.80 12.16
C GLY A 10 -14.23 23.27 11.97
N LYS A 11 -14.96 22.46 12.76
CA LYS A 11 -15.01 21.01 12.56
C LYS A 11 -15.79 20.62 11.30
N LEU A 12 -16.88 21.31 10.98
CA LEU A 12 -17.67 21.08 9.76
C LEU A 12 -16.87 21.44 8.52
N GLU A 13 -16.18 22.57 8.48
CA GLU A 13 -15.30 22.98 7.39
C GLU A 13 -14.16 21.95 7.17
N THR A 14 -13.56 21.44 8.26
CA THR A 14 -12.51 20.41 8.16
C THR A 14 -13.04 19.10 7.59
N ILE A 15 -14.26 18.68 7.98
CA ILE A 15 -14.89 17.46 7.45
C ILE A 15 -15.22 17.63 5.96
N GLU A 16 -15.73 18.78 5.53
CA GLU A 16 -16.02 19.06 4.14
C GLU A 16 -14.77 19.06 3.27
N VAL A 17 -13.67 19.65 3.74
CA VAL A 17 -12.37 19.64 3.03
C VAL A 17 -11.83 18.22 2.91
N ILE A 18 -11.81 17.43 3.99
CA ILE A 18 -11.36 16.03 3.94
C ILE A 18 -12.23 15.21 2.98
N SER A 19 -13.55 15.37 3.02
CA SER A 19 -14.47 14.68 2.14
C SER A 19 -14.25 15.04 0.68
N ALA A 20 -13.94 16.31 0.37
CA ALA A 20 -13.62 16.75 -0.99
C ALA A 20 -12.30 16.17 -1.50
N ILE A 21 -11.27 16.13 -0.64
CA ILE A 21 -9.97 15.53 -0.98
C ILE A 21 -10.12 14.03 -1.27
N LEU A 22 -10.81 13.30 -0.42
CA LEU A 22 -11.05 11.86 -0.63
C LEU A 22 -11.90 11.62 -1.87
N GLY A 23 -12.93 12.42 -2.11
CA GLY A 23 -13.77 12.31 -3.32
C GLY A 23 -13.01 12.55 -4.62
N GLU A 24 -12.05 13.48 -4.64
CA GLU A 24 -11.19 13.70 -5.81
C GLU A 24 -10.22 12.53 -5.99
N ASN A 25 -9.63 12.02 -4.90
CA ASN A 25 -8.80 10.82 -4.94
C ASN A 25 -9.57 9.62 -5.50
N ASP A 26 -10.79 9.37 -5.03
CA ASP A 26 -11.62 8.25 -5.46
C ASP A 26 -11.97 8.34 -6.96
N ARG A 27 -12.16 9.56 -7.49
CA ARG A 27 -12.38 9.79 -8.93
C ARG A 27 -11.15 9.39 -9.75
N VAL A 28 -9.96 9.78 -9.31
CA VAL A 28 -8.70 9.41 -9.99
C VAL A 28 -8.43 7.91 -9.81
N ALA A 29 -8.69 7.35 -8.64
CA ALA A 29 -8.55 5.91 -8.39
C ALA A 29 -9.45 5.07 -9.31
N ALA A 30 -10.71 5.50 -9.52
CA ALA A 30 -11.60 4.84 -10.47
C ALA A 30 -11.08 4.91 -11.91
N HIS A 31 -10.47 6.04 -12.30
CA HIS A 31 -9.80 6.17 -13.60
C HIS A 31 -8.61 5.22 -13.73
N ASN A 32 -7.73 5.16 -12.72
CA ASN A 32 -6.59 4.23 -12.70
C ASN A 32 -7.06 2.78 -12.83
N ARG A 33 -8.10 2.38 -12.08
CA ARG A 33 -8.67 1.03 -12.15
C ARG A 33 -9.17 0.71 -13.56
N GLY A 34 -9.93 1.63 -14.17
CA GLY A 34 -10.39 1.46 -15.56
C GLY A 34 -9.23 1.34 -16.55
N HIS A 35 -8.11 2.03 -16.30
CA HIS A 35 -6.90 1.93 -17.10
C HIS A 35 -6.22 0.56 -16.94
N PHE A 36 -6.10 0.05 -15.70
CA PHE A 36 -5.57 -1.29 -15.43
C PHE A 36 -6.45 -2.38 -16.04
N ASP A 37 -7.77 -2.29 -15.87
CA ASP A 37 -8.75 -3.21 -16.47
C ASP A 37 -8.66 -3.22 -17.99
N GLY A 38 -8.54 -2.04 -18.61
CA GLY A 38 -8.42 -1.89 -20.06
C GLY A 38 -7.17 -2.55 -20.65
N HIS A 39 -6.11 -2.68 -19.86
CA HIS A 39 -4.88 -3.36 -20.23
C HIS A 39 -4.80 -4.82 -19.73
N GLY A 40 -5.79 -5.28 -18.96
CA GLY A 40 -5.80 -6.63 -18.36
C GLY A 40 -4.74 -6.80 -17.25
N VAL A 41 -4.36 -5.72 -16.58
CA VAL A 41 -3.33 -5.70 -15.53
C VAL A 41 -3.96 -5.88 -14.16
N LEU A 42 -3.51 -6.86 -13.39
CA LEU A 42 -3.86 -7.00 -11.98
C LEU A 42 -3.00 -6.06 -11.12
N ALA A 43 -3.59 -5.01 -10.56
CA ALA A 43 -2.91 -4.07 -9.67
C ALA A 43 -3.08 -4.47 -8.20
N LEU A 44 -1.95 -4.61 -7.48
CA LEU A 44 -1.88 -5.05 -6.08
C LEU A 44 -1.16 -3.99 -5.23
N ASN A 45 -1.84 -3.47 -4.21
CA ASN A 45 -1.26 -2.50 -3.27
C ASN A 45 -0.68 -3.23 -2.05
N LEU A 46 0.61 -3.01 -1.75
CA LEU A 46 1.30 -3.56 -0.59
C LEU A 46 1.42 -2.50 0.50
N MET A 47 0.86 -2.80 1.66
CA MET A 47 0.84 -1.90 2.82
C MET A 47 1.48 -2.58 4.03
N SER A 48 2.18 -1.82 4.86
CA SER A 48 2.74 -2.31 6.12
C SER A 48 3.33 -1.18 6.94
N SER A 49 3.80 -1.48 8.15
CA SER A 49 4.75 -0.63 8.85
C SER A 49 6.10 -0.55 8.10
N PRO A 50 6.92 0.48 8.41
CA PRO A 50 8.30 0.52 7.92
C PRO A 50 9.07 -0.73 8.35
N GLY A 51 9.90 -1.25 7.46
CA GLY A 51 10.76 -2.39 7.74
C GLY A 51 10.05 -3.75 7.87
N ALA A 52 8.76 -3.89 7.56
CA ALA A 52 8.05 -5.17 7.57
C ALA A 52 8.49 -6.13 6.44
N GLY A 53 9.23 -5.64 5.44
CA GLY A 53 9.83 -6.45 4.39
C GLY A 53 9.08 -6.47 3.06
N LYS A 54 8.35 -5.39 2.71
CA LYS A 54 7.64 -5.26 1.43
C LYS A 54 8.56 -5.48 0.23
N THR A 55 9.62 -4.69 0.12
CA THR A 55 10.59 -4.78 -0.98
C THR A 55 11.25 -6.16 -1.06
N ALA A 56 11.61 -6.76 0.08
CA ALA A 56 12.17 -8.11 0.11
C ALA A 56 11.16 -9.19 -0.35
N LEU A 57 9.88 -9.02 -0.02
CA LEU A 57 8.80 -9.88 -0.51
C LEU A 57 8.65 -9.75 -2.03
N LEU A 58 8.68 -8.53 -2.56
CA LEU A 58 8.61 -8.27 -4.01
C LEU A 58 9.79 -8.92 -4.74
N GLU A 59 11.03 -8.71 -4.28
CA GLU A 59 12.21 -9.37 -4.86
C GLU A 59 12.06 -10.89 -4.88
N ALA A 60 11.64 -11.49 -3.76
CA ALA A 60 11.44 -12.94 -3.69
C ALA A 60 10.32 -13.42 -4.63
N THR A 61 9.23 -12.65 -4.73
CA THR A 61 8.10 -12.95 -5.61
C THR A 61 8.52 -12.87 -7.07
N ILE A 62 9.22 -11.82 -7.49
CA ILE A 62 9.71 -11.64 -8.86
C ILE A 62 10.63 -12.81 -9.25
N ARG A 63 11.60 -13.16 -8.38
CA ARG A 63 12.48 -14.31 -8.61
C ARG A 63 11.72 -15.65 -8.71
N ALA A 64 10.70 -15.84 -7.85
CA ALA A 64 9.88 -17.06 -7.86
C ALA A 64 8.97 -17.16 -9.07
N LEU A 65 8.54 -16.03 -9.62
CA LEU A 65 7.76 -15.98 -10.88
C LEU A 65 8.59 -16.37 -12.08
N ASP A 66 9.91 -16.12 -12.06
CA ASP A 66 10.88 -16.56 -13.09
C ASP A 66 10.39 -16.26 -14.52
N GLY A 67 9.91 -15.04 -14.74
CA GLY A 67 9.39 -14.59 -16.04
C GLY A 67 8.07 -15.20 -16.50
N ARG A 68 7.40 -16.01 -15.67
CA ARG A 68 6.06 -16.59 -15.99
C ARG A 68 4.96 -15.53 -16.09
N LEU A 69 5.12 -14.42 -15.40
CA LEU A 69 4.25 -13.24 -15.47
C LEU A 69 5.13 -12.01 -15.75
N ARG A 70 4.61 -11.10 -16.53
CA ARG A 70 5.23 -9.79 -16.78
C ARG A 70 4.81 -8.86 -15.68
N VAL A 71 5.78 -8.44 -14.87
CA VAL A 71 5.58 -7.68 -13.65
C VAL A 71 6.22 -6.31 -13.78
N ALA A 72 5.58 -5.29 -13.23
CA ALA A 72 6.18 -3.98 -12.96
C ALA A 72 5.88 -3.55 -11.52
N VAL A 73 6.64 -2.59 -11.02
CA VAL A 73 6.49 -2.09 -9.64
C VAL A 73 6.48 -0.57 -9.62
N VAL A 74 5.54 -0.01 -8.87
CA VAL A 74 5.57 1.38 -8.42
C VAL A 74 6.01 1.38 -6.97
N GLU A 75 7.11 2.08 -6.67
CA GLU A 75 7.69 2.19 -5.34
C GLU A 75 7.39 3.55 -4.71
N GLY A 76 6.71 3.57 -3.57
CA GLY A 76 6.46 4.77 -2.78
C GLY A 76 7.41 4.88 -1.60
N ASP A 77 8.34 5.83 -1.64
CA ASP A 77 9.25 6.09 -0.51
C ASP A 77 9.37 7.58 -0.22
N LEU A 78 9.80 7.89 1.01
CA LEU A 78 9.93 9.27 1.49
C LEU A 78 11.07 10.03 0.80
N ALA A 79 12.21 9.38 0.53
CA ALA A 79 13.42 10.11 0.14
C ALA A 79 14.44 9.35 -0.74
N THR A 80 14.37 8.02 -0.89
CA THR A 80 15.45 7.25 -1.52
C THR A 80 14.97 6.41 -2.69
N GLU A 81 15.83 6.24 -3.74
CA GLU A 81 15.57 5.35 -4.87
C GLU A 81 16.07 3.90 -4.65
N ASN A 82 16.59 3.60 -3.47
CA ASN A 82 17.25 2.33 -3.18
C ASN A 82 16.34 1.11 -3.43
N ASP A 83 15.07 1.22 -3.07
CA ASP A 83 14.13 0.09 -3.22
C ASP A 83 13.73 -0.11 -4.69
N ALA A 84 13.50 0.96 -5.46
CA ALA A 84 13.28 0.85 -6.90
C ALA A 84 14.51 0.29 -7.65
N GLU A 85 15.73 0.67 -7.25
CA GLU A 85 16.97 0.12 -7.82
C GLU A 85 17.10 -1.39 -7.54
N ARG A 86 16.76 -1.84 -6.34
CA ARG A 86 16.73 -3.27 -5.96
C ARG A 86 15.75 -4.05 -6.83
N ILE A 87 14.57 -3.50 -7.10
CA ILE A 87 13.57 -4.12 -7.96
C ILE A 87 14.05 -4.16 -9.41
N ARG A 88 14.62 -3.06 -9.92
CA ARG A 88 15.20 -3.03 -11.28
C ARG A 88 16.31 -4.06 -11.45
N ALA A 89 17.11 -4.30 -10.41
CA ALA A 89 18.14 -5.34 -10.39
C ALA A 89 17.58 -6.76 -10.50
N CYS A 90 16.28 -6.96 -10.18
CA CYS A 90 15.57 -8.23 -10.43
C CYS A 90 15.10 -8.38 -11.88
N GLY A 91 15.37 -7.41 -12.77
CA GLY A 91 15.07 -7.49 -14.20
C GLY A 91 13.65 -7.07 -14.59
N VAL A 92 12.92 -6.39 -13.71
CA VAL A 92 11.57 -5.88 -14.00
C VAL A 92 11.53 -4.33 -13.97
N PRO A 93 10.64 -3.69 -14.76
CA PRO A 93 10.45 -2.25 -14.69
C PRO A 93 10.02 -1.81 -13.28
N ALA A 94 10.63 -0.73 -12.78
CA ALA A 94 10.20 -0.09 -11.54
C ALA A 94 10.31 1.43 -11.66
N VAL A 95 9.28 2.13 -11.16
CA VAL A 95 9.22 3.59 -11.06
C VAL A 95 9.14 3.98 -9.59
N GLN A 96 9.97 4.95 -9.21
CA GLN A 96 9.98 5.53 -7.86
C GLN A 96 9.06 6.74 -7.79
N ILE A 97 8.21 6.77 -6.78
CA ILE A 97 7.48 7.97 -6.33
C ILE A 97 8.14 8.47 -5.06
N THR A 98 8.80 9.62 -5.13
CA THR A 98 9.33 10.28 -3.95
C THR A 98 8.25 11.15 -3.32
N THR A 99 7.72 10.72 -2.18
CA THR A 99 6.58 11.40 -1.52
C THR A 99 7.00 12.58 -0.65
N GLY A 100 8.31 12.75 -0.38
CA GLY A 100 8.83 13.81 0.49
C GLY A 100 8.27 13.70 1.91
N ASN A 101 7.28 14.53 2.23
CA ASN A 101 6.66 14.55 3.56
C ASN A 101 5.33 13.76 3.63
N ALA A 102 4.83 13.25 2.50
CA ALA A 102 3.58 12.48 2.51
C ALA A 102 3.83 11.06 3.02
N CYS A 103 3.02 10.61 3.96
CA CYS A 103 3.13 9.30 4.60
C CYS A 103 2.35 8.18 3.88
N HIS A 104 1.89 8.43 2.66
CA HIS A 104 1.13 7.51 1.80
C HIS A 104 1.24 7.94 0.33
N LEU A 105 0.88 7.03 -0.56
CA LEU A 105 0.58 7.33 -1.95
C LEU A 105 -0.88 7.72 -2.10
N ASP A 106 -1.19 8.60 -3.04
CA ASP A 106 -2.53 8.88 -3.53
C ASP A 106 -2.71 8.43 -4.98
N ALA A 107 -3.96 8.46 -5.47
CA ALA A 107 -4.28 8.00 -6.80
C ALA A 107 -3.62 8.84 -7.92
N THR A 108 -3.40 10.12 -7.70
CA THR A 108 -2.75 11.01 -8.67
C THR A 108 -1.27 10.67 -8.82
N MET A 109 -0.57 10.43 -7.71
CA MET A 109 0.82 10.01 -7.72
C MET A 109 0.99 8.69 -8.50
N VAL A 110 0.10 7.72 -8.27
CA VAL A 110 0.12 6.45 -9.01
C VAL A 110 -0.23 6.65 -10.48
N HIS A 111 -1.22 7.51 -10.79
CA HIS A 111 -1.59 7.85 -12.15
C HIS A 111 -0.38 8.35 -12.94
N ASP A 112 0.34 9.31 -12.39
CA ASP A 112 1.51 9.90 -13.04
C ASP A 112 2.63 8.87 -13.24
N ALA A 113 2.91 8.05 -12.21
CA ALA A 113 3.96 7.05 -12.25
C ALA A 113 3.71 5.92 -13.28
N VAL A 114 2.46 5.52 -13.48
CA VAL A 114 2.17 4.42 -14.42
C VAL A 114 2.33 4.81 -15.89
N HIS A 115 2.39 6.11 -16.21
CA HIS A 115 2.72 6.57 -17.55
C HIS A 115 4.17 6.26 -17.97
N ASP A 116 5.06 6.08 -17.02
CA ASP A 116 6.45 5.69 -17.24
C ASP A 116 6.63 4.15 -17.30
N LEU A 117 5.54 3.38 -17.19
CA LEU A 117 5.56 1.93 -17.25
C LEU A 117 4.91 1.39 -18.53
N PRO A 118 5.41 0.29 -19.09
CA PRO A 118 4.84 -0.36 -20.27
C PRO A 118 3.59 -1.18 -19.88
N LEU A 119 2.47 -0.54 -19.52
CA LEU A 119 1.25 -1.24 -19.10
C LEU A 119 0.74 -2.24 -20.13
N ALA A 120 0.88 -1.91 -21.43
CA ALA A 120 0.53 -2.84 -22.49
C ALA A 120 1.41 -4.10 -22.40
N GLY A 121 0.75 -5.18 -22.04
CA GLY A 121 1.42 -6.48 -21.92
C GLY A 121 1.92 -6.84 -20.54
N LEU A 122 1.72 -6.01 -19.50
CA LEU A 122 1.88 -6.44 -18.11
C LEU A 122 0.76 -7.39 -17.70
N ASP A 123 1.10 -8.33 -16.81
CA ASP A 123 0.13 -9.19 -16.15
C ASP A 123 -0.16 -8.69 -14.73
N VAL A 124 0.86 -8.18 -14.02
CA VAL A 124 0.75 -7.70 -12.64
C VAL A 124 1.50 -6.39 -12.44
N LEU A 125 0.84 -5.44 -11.80
CA LEU A 125 1.44 -4.22 -11.27
C LEU A 125 1.42 -4.29 -9.74
N PHE A 126 2.58 -4.29 -9.11
CA PHE A 126 2.69 -4.07 -7.67
C PHE A 126 2.85 -2.58 -7.38
N ILE A 127 2.14 -2.09 -6.37
CA ILE A 127 2.28 -0.75 -5.83
C ILE A 127 2.76 -0.92 -4.39
N GLU A 128 4.04 -0.69 -4.14
CA GLU A 128 4.59 -0.67 -2.79
C GLU A 128 4.28 0.69 -2.16
N ASN A 129 3.40 0.72 -1.16
CA ASN A 129 3.05 1.94 -0.46
C ASN A 129 4.09 2.32 0.59
N VAL A 130 4.12 3.58 0.97
CA VAL A 130 4.96 4.08 2.06
C VAL A 130 4.71 3.26 3.33
N GLY A 131 5.78 2.95 4.06
CA GLY A 131 5.69 2.23 5.33
C GLY A 131 4.95 3.06 6.39
N ASN A 132 3.63 2.77 6.56
CA ASN A 132 2.75 3.42 7.53
C ASN A 132 1.53 2.54 7.78
N LEU A 133 1.08 2.44 9.05
CA LEU A 133 -0.06 1.59 9.44
C LEU A 133 -1.41 2.32 9.45
N VAL A 134 -1.46 3.60 9.08
CA VAL A 134 -2.69 4.42 9.15
C VAL A 134 -3.08 4.96 7.78
N CYS A 135 -2.28 5.87 7.25
CA CYS A 135 -2.63 6.66 6.08
C CYS A 135 -2.89 5.84 4.80
N PRO A 136 -2.07 4.83 4.43
CA PRO A 136 -2.24 4.08 3.19
C PRO A 136 -3.60 3.40 3.05
N ALA A 137 -4.23 3.03 4.17
CA ALA A 137 -5.53 2.36 4.15
C ALA A 137 -6.72 3.28 3.81
N SER A 138 -6.51 4.60 3.82
CA SER A 138 -7.56 5.60 3.61
C SER A 138 -7.64 6.08 2.15
N PHE A 139 -6.67 5.72 1.31
CA PHE A 139 -6.58 6.18 -0.07
C PHE A 139 -6.65 5.00 -1.05
N ASP A 140 -7.73 4.97 -1.83
CA ASP A 140 -7.82 4.07 -3.00
C ASP A 140 -6.85 4.58 -4.08
N LEU A 141 -6.02 3.69 -4.63
CA LEU A 141 -5.05 4.00 -5.68
C LEU A 141 -5.52 3.52 -7.07
N GLY A 142 -6.67 2.85 -7.11
CA GLY A 142 -7.16 2.11 -8.26
C GLY A 142 -6.73 0.64 -8.26
N GLN A 143 -6.11 0.14 -7.20
CA GLN A 143 -5.70 -1.25 -7.06
C GLN A 143 -6.90 -2.20 -7.01
N HIS A 144 -6.69 -3.45 -7.42
CA HIS A 144 -7.71 -4.50 -7.36
C HIS A 144 -7.76 -5.19 -6.00
N ARG A 145 -6.58 -5.30 -5.33
CA ARG A 145 -6.46 -5.94 -4.01
C ARG A 145 -5.43 -5.22 -3.15
N ASN A 146 -5.70 -5.24 -1.87
CA ASN A 146 -4.80 -4.78 -0.81
C ASN A 146 -4.14 -5.96 -0.11
N ILE A 147 -2.82 -5.95 -0.03
CA ILE A 147 -2.02 -6.92 0.69
C ILE A 147 -1.34 -6.19 1.84
N THR A 148 -1.60 -6.63 3.08
CA THR A 148 -0.95 -6.06 4.26
C THR A 148 0.06 -7.04 4.83
N LEU A 149 1.26 -6.55 5.16
CA LEU A 149 2.29 -7.33 5.82
C LEU A 149 2.30 -7.04 7.32
N LEU A 150 2.38 -8.11 8.10
CA LEU A 150 2.62 -8.09 9.55
C LEU A 150 3.91 -8.84 9.83
N SER A 151 4.95 -8.16 10.27
CA SER A 151 6.20 -8.83 10.62
C SER A 151 6.19 -9.32 12.07
N VAL A 152 6.82 -10.46 12.32
CA VAL A 152 6.90 -11.07 13.66
C VAL A 152 7.43 -10.10 14.73
N PRO A 153 8.48 -9.28 14.47
CA PRO A 153 8.97 -8.32 15.46
C PRO A 153 8.00 -7.20 15.84
N GLU A 154 6.94 -6.98 15.06
CA GLU A 154 5.96 -5.92 15.36
C GLU A 154 4.97 -6.30 16.44
N GLY A 155 4.80 -7.59 16.69
CA GLY A 155 3.83 -8.15 17.63
C GLY A 155 2.49 -8.53 16.97
N ASP A 156 1.86 -9.55 17.53
CA ASP A 156 0.62 -10.16 17.03
C ASP A 156 -0.65 -9.35 17.41
N ASP A 157 -0.49 -8.29 18.20
CA ASP A 157 -1.54 -7.36 18.58
C ASP A 157 -1.71 -6.15 17.63
N LYS A 158 -0.83 -6.02 16.62
CA LYS A 158 -0.90 -4.93 15.64
C LYS A 158 -2.24 -4.83 14.91
N PRO A 159 -2.87 -5.93 14.48
CA PRO A 159 -4.18 -5.83 13.83
C PRO A 159 -5.26 -5.20 14.72
N ALA A 160 -5.23 -5.50 16.02
CA ALA A 160 -6.16 -4.90 16.99
C ALA A 160 -5.85 -3.41 17.25
N LYS A 161 -4.58 -3.00 17.20
CA LYS A 161 -4.16 -1.61 17.40
C LYS A 161 -4.39 -0.72 16.17
N TYR A 162 -4.30 -1.28 14.98
CA TYR A 162 -4.43 -0.57 13.68
C TYR A 162 -5.52 -1.20 12.80
N PRO A 163 -6.77 -1.28 13.30
CA PRO A 163 -7.82 -2.06 12.64
C PRO A 163 -8.17 -1.56 11.23
N VAL A 164 -7.99 -0.26 10.95
CA VAL A 164 -8.33 0.32 9.64
C VAL A 164 -7.48 -0.32 8.53
N MET A 165 -6.15 -0.42 8.76
CA MET A 165 -5.22 -1.02 7.80
C MET A 165 -5.57 -2.49 7.53
N PHE A 166 -5.77 -3.27 8.60
CA PHE A 166 -5.95 -4.71 8.46
C PHE A 166 -7.36 -5.08 7.94
N ARG A 167 -8.37 -4.24 8.20
CA ARG A 167 -9.71 -4.42 7.60
C ARG A 167 -9.79 -4.05 6.13
N ALA A 168 -8.94 -3.13 5.68
CA ALA A 168 -8.84 -2.77 4.27
C ALA A 168 -8.10 -3.82 3.44
N ALA A 169 -7.44 -4.80 4.08
CA ALA A 169 -6.65 -5.82 3.42
C ALA A 169 -7.51 -6.99 2.93
N ASP A 170 -7.33 -7.39 1.67
CA ASP A 170 -7.85 -8.64 1.14
C ASP A 170 -7.01 -9.85 1.59
N LEU A 171 -5.71 -9.61 1.85
CA LEU A 171 -4.76 -10.62 2.29
C LEU A 171 -3.80 -10.02 3.32
N CYS A 172 -3.60 -10.73 4.43
CA CYS A 172 -2.56 -10.41 5.41
C CYS A 172 -1.47 -11.49 5.37
N LEU A 173 -0.22 -11.07 5.17
CA LEU A 173 0.96 -11.93 5.15
C LEU A 173 1.78 -11.72 6.41
N ILE A 174 2.12 -12.81 7.11
CA ILE A 174 3.08 -12.76 8.22
C ILE A 174 4.49 -12.92 7.64
N THR A 175 5.35 -11.94 7.89
CA THR A 175 6.73 -11.91 7.42
C THR A 175 7.72 -12.13 8.55
N LYS A 176 9.00 -12.41 8.21
CA LYS A 176 10.08 -12.69 9.17
C LYS A 176 9.74 -13.84 10.10
N THR A 177 9.12 -14.87 9.54
CA THR A 177 8.67 -16.06 10.30
C THR A 177 9.83 -16.92 10.83
N ASP A 178 11.02 -16.76 10.30
CA ASP A 178 12.27 -17.29 10.82
C ASP A 178 12.55 -16.81 12.25
N LEU A 179 12.05 -15.65 12.65
CA LEU A 179 12.18 -15.09 13.99
C LEU A 179 11.23 -15.71 15.04
N LEU A 180 10.24 -16.51 14.63
CA LEU A 180 9.31 -17.17 15.56
C LEU A 180 10.03 -18.07 16.59
N ALA A 181 11.19 -18.60 16.23
CA ALA A 181 12.01 -19.38 17.15
C ALA A 181 12.62 -18.56 18.30
N TYR A 182 12.72 -17.24 18.12
CA TYR A 182 13.37 -16.31 19.05
C TYR A 182 12.40 -15.34 19.71
N ILE A 183 11.30 -15.01 19.04
CA ILE A 183 10.26 -14.07 19.52
C ILE A 183 9.04 -14.90 19.93
N THR A 184 9.08 -15.41 21.14
CA THR A 184 8.08 -16.34 21.68
C THR A 184 6.76 -15.66 22.05
N GLU A 185 6.75 -14.34 22.17
CA GLU A 185 5.55 -13.52 22.45
C GLU A 185 4.61 -13.45 21.26
N PHE A 186 5.12 -13.64 20.03
CA PHE A 186 4.29 -13.63 18.81
C PHE A 186 3.69 -15.02 18.59
N THR A 187 2.37 -15.08 18.41
CA THR A 187 1.68 -16.28 17.95
C THR A 187 0.80 -16.02 16.74
N THR A 188 0.92 -16.87 15.72
CA THR A 188 0.09 -16.76 14.51
C THR A 188 -1.40 -16.92 14.80
N ALA A 189 -1.76 -17.65 15.85
CA ALA A 189 -3.14 -17.80 16.30
C ALA A 189 -3.70 -16.47 16.80
N ARG A 190 -3.00 -15.75 17.70
CA ARG A 190 -3.43 -14.42 18.19
C ARG A 190 -3.47 -13.38 17.08
N ALA A 191 -2.48 -13.38 16.18
CA ALA A 191 -2.50 -12.50 15.01
C ALA A 191 -3.76 -12.75 14.16
N ARG A 192 -4.10 -14.01 13.90
CA ARG A 192 -5.32 -14.39 13.15
C ARG A 192 -6.60 -13.99 13.87
N ASP A 193 -6.67 -14.19 15.19
CA ASP A 193 -7.86 -13.81 15.97
C ASP A 193 -8.06 -12.29 16.01
N SER A 194 -6.97 -11.51 15.98
CA SER A 194 -7.01 -10.05 15.89
C SER A 194 -7.41 -9.52 14.51
N LEU A 195 -7.42 -10.37 13.47
CA LEU A 195 -7.86 -10.03 12.09
C LEU A 195 -9.35 -10.30 11.85
N ARG A 196 -10.04 -10.95 12.79
CA ARG A 196 -11.49 -11.25 12.73
C ARG A 196 -12.34 -10.14 13.32
#